data_6237c3da23f72ef5366c72d086bfb2e3
#
_entry.id   6237c3da23f72ef5366c72d086bfb2e3
#
_cell.length_a   1.000
_cell.length_b   1.000
_cell.length_c   1.000
_cell.angle_alpha   90.00
_cell.angle_beta   90.00
_cell.angle_gamma   90.00
#
_symmetry.space_group_name_H-M   'P 1'
#
loop_
_entity.id
_entity.type
_entity.pdbx_description
1 polymer ?
#
loop_
_entity_poly.entity_id
_entity_poly.type
_entity_poly.pdbx_seq_one_letter_code
_entity_poly.pdbx_strand_id
1 'polypeptide(L)'
;AGGKKEILGIQYANSLYPTVTIGGEEYKIELTYADNQSDSSKAPTAAQQLVSKGVTAVLGTYGSSCAIAGGPYFEQAKIPAIGTSCTNPQVTQGNDYYFRVCFIDPFQSVADAQFAKKQGVTKAAVITEAGDDYSAGLGTYFVKAFEALGGEVVEVNFQTGETDFSGTMASLA
;
A
#
# COMPACT_ATOMS: atom_id res chain seq x y z
N ALA A 1 12.33 3.68 -1.07
CA ALA A 1 13.06 2.98 0.00
C ALA A 1 12.33 1.73 0.48
N GLY A 2 10.99 1.74 0.62
CA GLY A 2 10.18 0.61 1.12
C GLY A 2 10.22 -0.61 0.22
N GLY A 3 9.99 -0.46 -1.09
CA GLY A 3 10.01 -1.58 -2.04
C GLY A 3 11.33 -2.37 -2.06
N LYS A 4 12.47 -1.72 -1.80
CA LYS A 4 13.74 -2.44 -1.66
C LYS A 4 13.77 -3.36 -0.44
N LYS A 5 13.09 -3.00 0.66
CA LYS A 5 12.98 -3.87 1.85
C LYS A 5 12.07 -5.07 1.58
N GLU A 6 10.99 -4.87 0.83
CA GLU A 6 10.12 -5.98 0.40
C GLU A 6 10.89 -6.98 -0.47
N ILE A 7 11.64 -6.48 -1.46
CA ILE A 7 12.51 -7.33 -2.32
C ILE A 7 13.49 -8.14 -1.47
N LEU A 8 14.15 -7.52 -0.49
CA LEU A 8 15.06 -8.24 0.41
C LEU A 8 14.33 -9.34 1.20
N GLY A 9 13.13 -9.08 1.70
CA GLY A 9 12.31 -10.08 2.39
C GLY A 9 11.93 -11.24 1.47
N ILE A 10 11.51 -10.95 0.23
CA ILE A 10 11.16 -11.95 -0.78
C ILE A 10 12.40 -12.80 -1.15
N GLN A 11 13.55 -12.17 -1.37
CA GLN A 11 14.81 -12.87 -1.66
C GLN A 11 15.25 -13.76 -0.51
N TYR A 12 15.12 -13.27 0.73
CA TYR A 12 15.43 -14.06 1.91
C TYR A 12 14.51 -15.28 2.03
N ALA A 13 13.20 -15.08 1.88
CA ALA A 13 12.25 -16.20 1.89
C ALA A 13 12.56 -17.23 0.80
N ASN A 14 12.87 -16.78 -0.42
CA ASN A 14 13.23 -17.67 -1.53
C ASN A 14 14.57 -18.41 -1.27
N SER A 15 15.50 -17.81 -0.54
CA SER A 15 16.74 -18.49 -0.17
C SER A 15 16.53 -19.62 0.83
N LEU A 16 15.49 -19.52 1.67
CA LEU A 16 15.10 -20.56 2.63
C LEU A 16 14.20 -21.64 1.99
N TYR A 17 13.36 -21.23 1.06
CA TYR A 17 12.36 -22.07 0.39
C TYR A 17 12.45 -21.88 -1.13
N PRO A 18 13.52 -22.43 -1.78
CA PRO A 18 13.77 -22.19 -3.21
C PRO A 18 12.87 -23.02 -4.13
N THR A 19 12.11 -23.96 -3.58
CA THR A 19 11.24 -24.86 -4.33
C THR A 19 9.84 -24.94 -3.71
N VAL A 20 8.87 -25.39 -4.50
CA VAL A 20 7.50 -25.69 -4.07
C VAL A 20 7.05 -27.02 -4.68
N THR A 21 6.33 -27.82 -3.90
CA THR A 21 5.76 -29.08 -4.40
C THR A 21 4.30 -28.86 -4.79
N ILE A 22 3.96 -29.15 -6.04
CA ILE A 22 2.60 -29.05 -6.58
C ILE A 22 2.25 -30.38 -7.25
N GLY A 23 1.15 -31.01 -6.80
CA GLY A 23 0.72 -32.30 -7.37
C GLY A 23 1.71 -33.45 -7.19
N GLY A 24 2.65 -33.34 -6.24
CA GLY A 24 3.71 -34.32 -6.00
C GLY A 24 5.01 -34.06 -6.77
N GLU A 25 5.05 -33.05 -7.61
CA GLU A 25 6.25 -32.65 -8.36
C GLU A 25 6.88 -31.39 -7.71
N GLU A 26 8.21 -31.36 -7.68
CA GLU A 26 8.97 -30.22 -7.16
C GLU A 26 9.27 -29.20 -8.27
N TYR A 27 8.96 -27.93 -8.01
CA TYR A 27 9.22 -26.83 -8.91
C TYR A 27 10.16 -25.83 -8.25
N LYS A 28 11.17 -25.37 -9.00
CA LYS A 28 12.05 -24.28 -8.58
C LYS A 28 11.33 -22.94 -8.67
N ILE A 29 11.48 -22.10 -7.65
CA ILE A 29 10.97 -20.74 -7.63
C ILE A 29 12.03 -19.80 -8.23
N GLU A 30 11.70 -19.15 -9.34
CA GLU A 30 12.54 -18.15 -9.98
C GLU A 30 11.93 -16.75 -9.78
N LEU A 31 12.74 -15.82 -9.28
CA LEU A 31 12.32 -14.44 -9.06
C LEU A 31 12.64 -13.57 -10.27
N THR A 32 11.66 -12.82 -10.73
CA THR A 32 11.83 -11.75 -11.74
C THR A 32 11.23 -10.45 -11.22
N TYR A 33 11.68 -9.33 -11.74
CA TYR A 33 11.33 -8.03 -11.20
C TYR A 33 10.88 -7.07 -12.31
N ALA A 34 9.99 -6.13 -11.92
CA ALA A 34 9.68 -4.91 -12.65
C ALA A 34 9.62 -3.76 -11.63
N ASP A 35 10.19 -2.61 -11.98
CA ASP A 35 10.25 -1.43 -11.12
C ASP A 35 9.22 -0.39 -11.58
N ASN A 36 8.27 -0.07 -10.72
CA ASN A 36 7.30 1.01 -10.93
C ASN A 36 7.81 2.37 -10.45
N GLN A 37 9.03 2.44 -9.91
CA GLN A 37 9.68 3.66 -9.42
C GLN A 37 8.88 4.41 -8.34
N SER A 38 7.99 3.73 -7.62
CA SER A 38 7.02 4.31 -6.67
C SER A 38 6.11 5.38 -7.31
N ASP A 39 5.78 5.20 -8.58
CA ASP A 39 4.98 6.11 -9.39
C ASP A 39 3.76 5.34 -9.93
N SER A 40 2.56 5.75 -9.50
CA SER A 40 1.31 5.09 -9.90
C SER A 40 1.08 5.15 -11.41
N SER A 41 1.57 6.18 -12.10
CA SER A 41 1.47 6.29 -13.56
C SER A 41 2.33 5.26 -14.30
N LYS A 42 3.39 4.74 -13.67
CA LYS A 42 4.29 3.71 -14.21
C LYS A 42 3.91 2.29 -13.79
N ALA A 43 3.10 2.16 -12.75
CA ALA A 43 2.68 0.85 -12.25
C ALA A 43 1.97 -0.03 -13.31
N PRO A 44 1.09 0.49 -14.20
CA PRO A 44 0.54 -0.27 -15.31
C PRO A 44 1.59 -0.88 -16.23
N THR A 45 2.61 -0.11 -16.60
CA THR A 45 3.70 -0.59 -17.47
C THR A 45 4.52 -1.69 -16.77
N ALA A 46 4.83 -1.51 -15.48
CA ALA A 46 5.53 -2.53 -14.70
C ALA A 46 4.71 -3.82 -14.56
N ALA A 47 3.39 -3.71 -14.34
CA ALA A 47 2.49 -4.85 -14.30
C ALA A 47 2.45 -5.60 -15.64
N GLN A 48 2.31 -4.89 -16.76
CA GLN A 48 2.33 -5.48 -18.10
C GLN A 48 3.66 -6.17 -18.42
N GLN A 49 4.79 -5.64 -17.95
CA GLN A 49 6.09 -6.30 -18.09
C GLN A 49 6.13 -7.65 -17.37
N LEU A 50 5.58 -7.74 -16.16
CA LEU A 50 5.50 -9.03 -15.44
C LEU A 50 4.54 -10.00 -16.15
N VAL A 51 3.38 -9.53 -16.58
CA VAL A 51 2.42 -10.35 -17.36
C VAL A 51 3.08 -10.90 -18.62
N SER A 52 3.80 -10.07 -19.38
CA SER A 52 4.46 -10.50 -20.62
C SER A 52 5.61 -11.48 -20.39
N LYS A 53 6.21 -11.48 -19.19
CA LYS A 53 7.21 -12.48 -18.79
C LYS A 53 6.60 -13.83 -18.39
N GLY A 54 5.27 -13.95 -18.34
CA GLY A 54 4.57 -15.18 -18.00
C GLY A 54 4.75 -15.61 -16.55
N VAL A 55 4.81 -14.65 -15.61
CA VAL A 55 4.93 -14.96 -14.18
C VAL A 55 3.70 -15.71 -13.67
N THR A 56 3.89 -16.65 -12.74
CA THR A 56 2.81 -17.46 -12.15
C THR A 56 2.07 -16.70 -11.05
N ALA A 57 2.78 -15.85 -10.30
CA ALA A 57 2.23 -15.02 -9.24
C ALA A 57 3.06 -13.75 -9.07
N VAL A 58 2.48 -12.72 -8.46
CA VAL A 58 3.15 -11.45 -8.17
C VAL A 58 3.18 -11.21 -6.66
N LEU A 59 4.32 -10.83 -6.13
CA LEU A 59 4.51 -10.38 -4.76
C LEU A 59 4.82 -8.88 -4.74
N GLY A 60 4.07 -8.14 -3.97
CA GLY A 60 4.12 -6.67 -3.93
C GLY A 60 2.83 -6.09 -4.51
N THR A 61 2.74 -4.82 -4.75
CA THR A 61 3.82 -3.82 -4.77
C THR A 61 3.82 -2.99 -3.46
N TYR A 62 4.92 -2.30 -3.20
CA TYR A 62 4.96 -1.27 -2.16
C TYR A 62 4.11 -0.07 -2.61
N GLY A 63 3.23 0.38 -1.71
CA GLY A 63 2.35 1.53 -1.94
C GLY A 63 1.01 1.16 -2.59
N SER A 64 -0.07 1.66 -1.96
CA SER A 64 -1.46 1.36 -2.38
C SER A 64 -1.78 1.91 -3.76
N SER A 65 -1.37 3.17 -4.07
CA SER A 65 -1.63 3.80 -5.37
C SER A 65 -1.04 3.01 -6.54
N CYS A 66 0.17 2.46 -6.37
CA CYS A 66 0.78 1.58 -7.38
C CYS A 66 0.04 0.24 -7.50
N ALA A 67 -0.43 -0.32 -6.38
CA ALA A 67 -1.19 -1.57 -6.36
C ALA A 67 -2.56 -1.41 -7.05
N ILE A 68 -3.26 -0.32 -6.77
CA ILE A 68 -4.55 0.03 -7.40
C ILE A 68 -4.37 0.21 -8.92
N ALA A 69 -3.34 0.95 -9.34
CA ALA A 69 -3.09 1.23 -10.75
C ALA A 69 -2.61 -0.01 -11.54
N GLY A 70 -1.82 -0.89 -10.94
CA GLY A 70 -1.27 -2.10 -11.59
C GLY A 70 -2.18 -3.32 -11.49
N GLY A 71 -3.04 -3.39 -10.46
CA GLY A 71 -3.87 -4.54 -10.15
C GLY A 71 -4.77 -5.05 -11.28
N PRO A 72 -5.46 -4.19 -12.04
CA PRO A 72 -6.32 -4.61 -13.14
C PRO A 72 -5.61 -5.43 -14.23
N TYR A 73 -4.33 -5.23 -14.43
CA TYR A 73 -3.54 -6.00 -15.42
C TYR A 73 -3.29 -7.44 -14.96
N PHE A 74 -3.12 -7.65 -13.66
CA PHE A 74 -2.99 -9.00 -13.08
C PHE A 74 -4.33 -9.73 -13.11
N GLU A 75 -5.43 -9.03 -12.77
CA GLU A 75 -6.77 -9.58 -12.86
C GLU A 75 -7.12 -10.01 -14.29
N GLN A 76 -6.89 -9.14 -15.28
CA GLN A 76 -7.13 -9.45 -16.70
C GLN A 76 -6.33 -10.67 -17.16
N ALA A 77 -5.08 -10.79 -16.69
CA ALA A 77 -4.21 -11.92 -16.99
C ALA A 77 -4.50 -13.15 -16.12
N LYS A 78 -5.39 -13.07 -15.14
CA LYS A 78 -5.69 -14.11 -14.13
C LYS A 78 -4.43 -14.58 -13.38
N ILE A 79 -3.56 -13.63 -13.06
CA ILE A 79 -2.33 -13.86 -12.29
C ILE A 79 -2.58 -13.38 -10.85
N PRO A 80 -2.50 -14.24 -9.83
CA PRO A 80 -2.68 -13.82 -8.44
C PRO A 80 -1.56 -12.87 -8.02
N ALA A 81 -1.94 -11.74 -7.41
CA ALA A 81 -1.04 -10.79 -6.81
C ALA A 81 -1.24 -10.72 -5.29
N ILE A 82 -0.17 -10.65 -4.52
CA ILE A 82 -0.21 -10.61 -3.06
C ILE A 82 0.49 -9.35 -2.58
N GLY A 83 -0.29 -8.38 -2.10
CA GLY A 83 0.21 -7.15 -1.50
C GLY A 83 0.82 -7.41 -0.13
N THR A 84 2.00 -6.88 0.09
CA THR A 84 2.76 -7.06 1.33
C THR A 84 2.58 -5.88 2.29
N SER A 85 2.36 -4.66 1.76
CA SER A 85 2.24 -3.43 2.53
C SER A 85 1.23 -2.41 1.96
N CYS A 86 0.48 -2.78 0.94
CA CYS A 86 -0.54 -1.90 0.34
C CYS A 86 -1.86 -2.03 1.13
N THR A 87 -2.06 -1.15 2.10
CA THR A 87 -3.09 -1.24 3.14
C THR A 87 -4.44 -0.63 2.77
N ASN A 88 -4.52 0.18 1.71
CA ASN A 88 -5.79 0.77 1.27
C ASN A 88 -6.78 -0.34 0.84
N PRO A 89 -8.03 -0.34 1.34
CA PRO A 89 -9.04 -1.33 0.96
C PRO A 89 -9.27 -1.49 -0.54
N GLN A 90 -9.14 -0.42 -1.32
CA GLN A 90 -9.35 -0.41 -2.77
C GLN A 90 -8.39 -1.33 -3.54
N VAL A 91 -7.24 -1.69 -2.96
CA VAL A 91 -6.27 -2.60 -3.59
C VAL A 91 -6.90 -3.96 -3.93
N THR A 92 -7.79 -4.46 -3.07
CA THR A 92 -8.46 -5.76 -3.28
C THR A 92 -9.96 -5.63 -3.57
N GLN A 93 -10.51 -4.44 -3.41
CA GLN A 93 -11.94 -4.21 -3.64
C GLN A 93 -12.25 -4.30 -5.14
N GLY A 94 -13.09 -5.27 -5.52
CA GLY A 94 -13.47 -5.47 -6.93
C GLY A 94 -12.39 -6.11 -7.80
N ASN A 95 -11.35 -6.70 -7.20
CA ASN A 95 -10.30 -7.45 -7.89
C ASN A 95 -10.13 -8.84 -7.26
N ASP A 96 -10.61 -9.86 -7.96
CA ASP A 96 -10.62 -11.26 -7.48
C ASP A 96 -9.24 -11.91 -7.50
N TYR A 97 -8.26 -11.27 -8.10
CA TYR A 97 -6.89 -11.76 -8.23
C TYR A 97 -5.88 -11.00 -7.36
N TYR A 98 -6.32 -9.97 -6.59
CA TYR A 98 -5.43 -9.25 -5.69
C TYR A 98 -5.73 -9.59 -4.22
N PHE A 99 -4.76 -10.14 -3.55
CA PHE A 99 -4.80 -10.55 -2.15
C PHE A 99 -3.85 -9.68 -1.33
N ARG A 100 -3.90 -9.76 0.00
CA ARG A 100 -2.94 -9.08 0.88
C ARG A 100 -2.62 -9.90 2.12
N VAL A 101 -1.44 -9.67 2.68
CA VAL A 101 -1.00 -10.25 3.96
C VAL A 101 -0.75 -9.17 5.03
N CYS A 102 -1.11 -7.91 4.74
CA CYS A 102 -1.08 -6.81 5.70
C CYS A 102 -2.49 -6.46 6.19
N PHE A 103 -2.56 -5.69 7.28
CA PHE A 103 -3.80 -5.08 7.76
C PHE A 103 -4.30 -4.02 6.76
N ILE A 104 -5.47 -3.43 7.03
CA ILE A 104 -6.08 -2.39 6.20
C ILE A 104 -6.16 -1.05 6.95
N ASP A 105 -6.18 0.05 6.21
CA ASP A 105 -6.22 1.42 6.74
C ASP A 105 -7.34 1.67 7.75
N PRO A 106 -8.59 1.19 7.57
CA PRO A 106 -9.63 1.36 8.58
C PRO A 106 -9.26 0.79 9.96
N PHE A 107 -8.57 -0.35 10.00
CA PHE A 107 -8.13 -0.95 11.26
C PHE A 107 -7.05 -0.10 11.93
N GLN A 108 -6.04 0.33 11.16
CA GLN A 108 -4.96 1.19 11.65
C GLN A 108 -5.53 2.51 12.17
N SER A 109 -6.39 3.17 11.40
CA SER A 109 -6.96 4.47 11.75
C SER A 109 -7.78 4.44 13.03
N VAL A 110 -8.55 3.37 13.25
CA VAL A 110 -9.28 3.18 14.53
C VAL A 110 -8.30 3.03 15.70
N ALA A 111 -7.24 2.24 15.52
CA ALA A 111 -6.22 2.05 16.55
C ALA A 111 -5.50 3.37 16.89
N ASP A 112 -5.13 4.14 15.87
CA ASP A 112 -4.46 5.43 16.02
C ASP A 112 -5.37 6.47 16.70
N ALA A 113 -6.65 6.54 16.32
CA ALA A 113 -7.64 7.43 16.93
C ALA A 113 -7.88 7.08 18.41
N GLN A 114 -8.01 5.79 18.72
CA GLN A 114 -8.16 5.32 20.11
C GLN A 114 -6.91 5.61 20.94
N PHE A 115 -5.73 5.43 20.37
CA PHE A 115 -4.47 5.76 21.03
C PHE A 115 -4.38 7.26 21.32
N ALA A 116 -4.65 8.12 20.35
CA ALA A 116 -4.68 9.58 20.55
C ALA A 116 -5.66 9.99 21.65
N LYS A 117 -6.88 9.43 21.65
CA LYS A 117 -7.88 9.68 22.69
C LYS A 117 -7.41 9.22 24.07
N LYS A 118 -6.78 8.05 24.17
CA LYS A 118 -6.22 7.54 25.42
C LYS A 118 -5.11 8.44 25.98
N GLN A 119 -4.37 9.15 25.11
CA GLN A 119 -3.37 10.14 25.51
C GLN A 119 -3.97 11.51 25.87
N GLY A 120 -5.31 11.65 25.86
CA GLY A 120 -6.00 12.91 26.19
C GLY A 120 -6.02 13.93 25.04
N VAL A 121 -5.67 13.52 23.81
CA VAL A 121 -5.74 14.39 22.63
C VAL A 121 -7.20 14.70 22.31
N THR A 122 -7.53 15.98 22.18
CA THR A 122 -8.88 16.46 21.82
C THR A 122 -8.93 17.05 20.42
N LYS A 123 -7.79 17.51 19.90
CA LYS A 123 -7.67 18.11 18.57
C LYS A 123 -6.44 17.57 17.84
N ALA A 124 -6.60 17.19 16.59
CA ALA A 124 -5.53 16.64 15.75
C ALA A 124 -5.45 17.37 14.40
N ALA A 125 -4.24 17.51 13.86
CA ALA A 125 -4.02 17.88 12.47
C ALA A 125 -3.76 16.62 11.67
N VAL A 126 -4.45 16.46 10.54
CA VAL A 126 -4.24 15.38 9.57
C VAL A 126 -3.64 16.00 8.32
N ILE A 127 -2.40 15.62 8.02
CA ILE A 127 -1.64 16.14 6.88
C ILE A 127 -1.47 15.00 5.88
N THR A 128 -2.06 15.14 4.69
CA THR A 128 -2.08 14.10 3.65
C THR A 128 -1.41 14.55 2.37
N GLU A 129 -0.79 13.62 1.67
CA GLU A 129 -0.22 13.85 0.34
C GLU A 129 -1.34 13.88 -0.70
N ALA A 130 -1.42 14.97 -1.46
CA ALA A 130 -2.43 15.14 -2.50
C ALA A 130 -2.16 14.15 -3.66
N GLY A 131 -3.19 13.40 -4.06
CA GLY A 131 -3.10 12.44 -5.17
C GLY A 131 -2.47 11.08 -4.81
N ASP A 132 -2.11 10.85 -3.53
CA ASP A 132 -1.72 9.53 -3.04
C ASP A 132 -2.89 8.81 -2.35
N ASP A 133 -3.34 7.69 -2.93
CA ASP A 133 -4.51 6.95 -2.43
C ASP A 133 -4.31 6.38 -1.02
N TYR A 134 -3.05 6.01 -0.65
CA TYR A 134 -2.75 5.56 0.70
C TYR A 134 -2.91 6.70 1.70
N SER A 135 -2.24 7.83 1.45
CA SER A 135 -2.25 8.99 2.35
C SER A 135 -3.67 9.54 2.55
N ALA A 136 -4.38 9.77 1.46
CA ALA A 136 -5.75 10.27 1.47
C ALA A 136 -6.72 9.28 2.16
N GLY A 137 -6.60 7.98 1.87
CA GLY A 137 -7.43 6.93 2.45
C GLY A 137 -7.23 6.83 3.97
N LEU A 138 -5.97 6.69 4.41
CA LEU A 138 -5.63 6.60 5.84
C LEU A 138 -6.11 7.84 6.60
N GLY A 139 -5.87 9.05 6.05
CA GLY A 139 -6.35 10.30 6.63
C GLY A 139 -7.86 10.32 6.80
N THR A 140 -8.60 9.98 5.74
CA THR A 140 -10.08 9.92 5.79
C THR A 140 -10.60 8.97 6.87
N TYR A 141 -10.01 7.78 6.99
CA TYR A 141 -10.43 6.82 8.02
C TYR A 141 -10.06 7.30 9.42
N PHE A 142 -8.90 7.95 9.61
CA PHE A 142 -8.52 8.52 10.90
C PHE A 142 -9.46 9.65 11.31
N VAL A 143 -9.76 10.61 10.43
CA VAL A 143 -10.71 11.70 10.68
C VAL A 143 -12.02 11.13 11.18
N LYS A 144 -12.62 10.21 10.41
CA LYS A 144 -13.89 9.57 10.77
C LYS A 144 -13.85 8.87 12.14
N ALA A 145 -12.76 8.15 12.43
CA ALA A 145 -12.62 7.43 13.69
C ALA A 145 -12.41 8.38 14.87
N PHE A 146 -11.59 9.42 14.71
CA PHE A 146 -11.28 10.36 15.78
C PHE A 146 -12.46 11.29 16.11
N GLU A 147 -13.20 11.77 15.10
CA GLU A 147 -14.43 12.54 15.28
C GLU A 147 -15.54 11.72 15.96
N ALA A 148 -15.67 10.43 15.63
CA ALA A 148 -16.59 9.51 16.30
C ALA A 148 -16.29 9.35 17.81
N LEU A 149 -15.03 9.58 18.21
CA LEU A 149 -14.60 9.60 19.62
C LEU A 149 -14.72 11.01 20.26
N GLY A 150 -15.33 11.98 19.57
CA GLY A 150 -15.50 13.37 20.03
C GLY A 150 -14.21 14.20 19.93
N GLY A 151 -13.30 13.86 19.04
CA GLY A 151 -12.15 14.68 18.69
C GLY A 151 -12.48 15.72 17.62
N GLU A 152 -11.65 16.77 17.54
CA GLU A 152 -11.69 17.76 16.45
C GLU A 152 -10.52 17.51 15.49
N VAL A 153 -10.75 17.67 14.18
CA VAL A 153 -9.70 17.50 13.18
C VAL A 153 -9.57 18.72 12.29
N VAL A 154 -8.33 19.11 12.00
CA VAL A 154 -7.99 20.05 10.94
C VAL A 154 -7.26 19.29 9.85
N GLU A 155 -7.75 19.33 8.62
CA GLU A 155 -7.15 18.64 7.48
C GLU A 155 -6.36 19.62 6.61
N VAL A 156 -5.16 19.21 6.22
CA VAL A 156 -4.27 19.94 5.31
C VAL A 156 -3.64 18.97 4.32
N ASN A 157 -3.50 19.40 3.06
CA ASN A 157 -2.84 18.62 2.04
C ASN A 157 -1.50 19.25 1.65
N PHE A 158 -0.53 18.43 1.30
CA PHE A 158 0.73 18.85 0.69
C PHE A 158 0.93 18.18 -0.68
N GLN A 159 1.82 18.73 -1.50
CA GLN A 159 2.11 18.20 -2.82
C GLN A 159 3.30 17.22 -2.77
N THR A 160 3.24 16.19 -3.62
CA THR A 160 4.39 15.27 -3.80
C THR A 160 5.68 16.06 -4.04
N GLY A 161 6.72 15.76 -3.25
CA GLY A 161 8.02 16.43 -3.35
C GLY A 161 8.13 17.76 -2.61
N GLU A 162 7.09 18.21 -1.92
CA GLU A 162 7.16 19.38 -1.04
C GLU A 162 8.13 19.12 0.11
N THR A 163 9.01 20.08 0.36
CA THR A 163 10.04 20.00 1.42
C THR A 163 9.97 21.15 2.41
N ASP A 164 9.21 22.19 2.10
CA ASP A 164 8.98 23.33 3.00
C ASP A 164 7.54 23.34 3.50
N PHE A 165 7.35 22.91 4.72
CA PHE A 165 6.05 22.89 5.40
C PHE A 165 5.78 24.11 6.28
N SER A 166 6.58 25.18 6.18
CA SER A 166 6.43 26.37 7.02
C SER A 166 5.04 27.00 6.89
N GLY A 167 4.51 27.10 5.67
CA GLY A 167 3.15 27.61 5.40
C GLY A 167 2.07 26.72 5.99
N THR A 168 2.22 25.40 5.83
CA THR A 168 1.32 24.39 6.41
C THR A 168 1.30 24.49 7.94
N MET A 169 2.48 24.56 8.57
CA MET A 169 2.57 24.69 10.03
C MET A 169 1.99 26.01 10.53
N ALA A 170 2.20 27.12 9.82
CA ALA A 170 1.60 28.42 10.17
C ALA A 170 0.07 28.41 10.09
N SER A 171 -0.52 27.62 9.18
CA SER A 171 -1.98 27.49 9.06
C SER A 171 -2.61 26.63 10.17
N LEU A 172 -1.81 25.85 10.90
CA LEU A 172 -2.25 24.97 11.97
C LEU A 172 -2.04 25.58 13.37
N ALA A 173 -1.31 26.69 13.47
CA ALA A 173 -1.03 27.41 14.72
C ALA A 173 -2.19 28.33 15.12
#